data_87baf6002b32bd0b6e23c90e6aec15be
#
_entry.id   87baf6002b32bd0b6e23c90e6aec15be
#
_cell.length_a   1.000
_cell.length_b   1.000
_cell.length_c   1.000
_cell.angle_alpha   90.00
_cell.angle_beta   90.00
_cell.angle_gamma   90.00
#
_symmetry.space_group_name_H-M   'P 1'
#
loop_
_entity.id
_entity.type
_entity.pdbx_description
1 polymer ?
#
loop_
_entity_poly.entity_id
_entity_poly.type
_entity_poly.pdbx_seq_one_letter_code
_entity_poly.pdbx_strand_id
1 'polypeptide(L)'
;MYDVNAIRADFPILSREVNGKPLVYLDNGASAQKPQVVIDAVTQAYAQEYANVHRGLHYLSNLATEKYEGVRGIIARFLNAASKDEIIMNSGTTEGINMVAYGWA
;
A
#
# COMPACT_ATOMS: atom_id res chain seq x y z
N MET A 1 1.43 13.91 -23.20
CA MET A 1 2.37 12.80 -23.52
C MET A 1 2.83 12.22 -22.18
N TYR A 2 2.89 10.90 -22.04
CA TYR A 2 3.31 10.22 -20.82
C TYR A 2 4.82 10.40 -20.62
N ASP A 3 5.23 11.09 -19.55
CA ASP A 3 6.65 11.32 -19.24
C ASP A 3 7.19 10.20 -18.33
N VAL A 4 7.79 9.21 -18.96
CA VAL A 4 8.38 8.05 -18.26
C VAL A 4 9.50 8.47 -17.30
N ASN A 5 10.28 9.51 -17.64
CA ASN A 5 11.40 9.94 -16.80
C ASN A 5 10.90 10.63 -15.53
N ALA A 6 9.85 11.45 -15.64
CA ALA A 6 9.22 12.06 -14.48
C ALA A 6 8.68 10.99 -13.53
N ILE A 7 7.97 9.98 -14.06
CA ILE A 7 7.45 8.88 -13.23
C ILE A 7 8.57 8.04 -12.62
N ARG A 8 9.63 7.75 -13.36
CA ARG A 8 10.79 7.01 -12.82
C ARG A 8 11.46 7.75 -11.67
N ALA A 9 11.48 9.07 -11.69
CA ALA A 9 12.05 9.90 -10.63
C ALA A 9 11.33 9.75 -9.28
N ASP A 10 10.05 9.35 -9.28
CA ASP A 10 9.29 9.06 -8.07
C ASP A 10 9.78 7.80 -7.33
N PHE A 11 10.52 6.93 -8.02
CA PHE A 11 11.01 5.66 -7.48
C PHE A 11 12.51 5.71 -7.22
N PRO A 12 12.97 5.95 -5.98
CA PRO A 12 14.39 6.19 -5.69
C PRO A 12 15.31 5.03 -6.08
N ILE A 13 14.82 3.79 -6.01
CA ILE A 13 15.61 2.62 -6.41
C ILE A 13 16.00 2.63 -7.89
N LEU A 14 15.22 3.27 -8.75
CA LEU A 14 15.48 3.31 -10.19
C LEU A 14 16.61 4.27 -10.58
N SER A 15 17.11 5.06 -9.63
CA SER A 15 18.33 5.85 -9.81
C SER A 15 19.62 5.03 -9.63
N ARG A 16 19.50 3.79 -9.14
CA ARG A 16 20.64 2.92 -8.88
C ARG A 16 21.27 2.41 -10.18
N GLU A 17 22.58 2.25 -10.14
CA GLU A 17 23.33 1.57 -11.19
C GLU A 17 23.69 0.14 -10.77
N VAL A 18 23.70 -0.75 -11.75
CA VAL A 18 24.14 -2.14 -11.60
C VAL A 18 25.13 -2.45 -12.71
N ASN A 19 26.35 -2.86 -12.34
CA ASN A 19 27.46 -3.10 -13.28
C ASN A 19 27.73 -1.90 -14.21
N GLY A 20 27.67 -0.68 -13.68
CA GLY A 20 27.91 0.56 -14.43
C GLY A 20 26.82 0.93 -15.44
N LYS A 21 25.64 0.35 -15.33
CA LYS A 21 24.47 0.65 -16.17
C LYS A 21 23.26 1.01 -15.32
N PRO A 22 22.35 1.88 -15.80
CA PRO A 22 21.10 2.16 -15.11
C PRO A 22 20.32 0.89 -14.82
N LEU A 23 19.72 0.81 -13.62
CA LEU A 23 18.89 -0.31 -13.24
C LEU A 23 17.69 -0.47 -14.18
N VAL A 24 17.52 -1.67 -14.72
CA VAL A 24 16.28 -2.13 -15.36
C VAL A 24 15.65 -3.17 -14.44
N TYR A 25 14.42 -2.90 -13.98
CA TYR A 25 13.68 -3.80 -13.09
C TYR A 25 12.36 -4.23 -13.75
N LEU A 26 12.23 -5.52 -14.02
CA LEU A 26 11.09 -6.10 -14.77
C LEU A 26 10.28 -7.10 -13.93
N ASP A 27 10.52 -7.17 -12.61
CA ASP A 27 9.91 -8.16 -11.72
C ASP A 27 8.88 -7.55 -10.74
N ASN A 28 8.21 -6.47 -11.15
CA ASN A 28 7.18 -5.82 -10.32
C ASN A 28 5.97 -6.74 -10.04
N GLY A 29 5.75 -7.77 -10.87
CA GLY A 29 4.71 -8.76 -10.64
C GLY A 29 4.94 -9.59 -9.37
N ALA A 30 6.19 -9.90 -9.08
CA ALA A 30 6.56 -10.61 -7.86
C ALA A 30 6.76 -9.64 -6.68
N SER A 31 7.41 -8.50 -6.91
CA SER A 31 7.72 -7.52 -5.87
C SER A 31 7.75 -6.11 -6.44
N ALA A 32 6.65 -5.38 -6.30
CA ALA A 32 6.54 -4.02 -6.80
C ALA A 32 7.49 -3.06 -6.08
N GLN A 33 8.21 -2.23 -6.84
CA GLN A 33 9.02 -1.16 -6.28
C GLN A 33 8.13 -0.06 -5.68
N LYS A 34 8.67 0.66 -4.71
CA LYS A 34 7.92 1.65 -3.93
C LYS A 34 8.31 3.06 -4.35
N PRO A 35 7.35 3.94 -4.66
CA PRO A 35 7.63 5.35 -4.85
C PRO A 35 7.99 6.01 -3.50
N GLN A 36 8.69 7.14 -3.55
CA GLN A 36 9.17 7.84 -2.37
C GLN A 36 8.02 8.16 -1.40
N VAL A 37 6.87 8.57 -1.90
CA VAL A 37 5.69 8.89 -1.07
C VAL A 37 5.23 7.70 -0.21
N VAL A 38 5.37 6.48 -0.70
CA VAL A 38 5.03 5.26 0.08
C VAL A 38 6.09 4.98 1.13
N ILE A 39 7.38 5.16 0.79
CA ILE A 39 8.50 5.00 1.72
C ILE A 39 8.36 5.99 2.88
N ASP A 40 8.08 7.25 2.56
CA ASP A 40 7.90 8.31 3.55
C ASP A 40 6.68 8.04 4.46
N ALA A 41 5.57 7.58 3.91
CA ALA A 41 4.38 7.25 4.67
C ALA A 41 4.62 6.11 5.67
N VAL A 42 5.35 5.06 5.27
CA VAL A 42 5.73 3.96 6.16
C VAL A 42 6.70 4.44 7.25
N THR A 43 7.69 5.24 6.87
CA THR A 43 8.64 5.84 7.81
C THR A 43 7.92 6.72 8.84
N GLN A 44 7.02 7.60 8.39
CA GLN A 44 6.21 8.45 9.24
C GLN A 44 5.34 7.63 10.21
N ALA A 45 4.70 6.57 9.70
CA ALA A 45 3.87 5.70 10.53
C ALA A 45 4.68 5.08 11.67
N TYR A 46 5.85 4.52 11.39
CA TYR A 46 6.69 3.92 12.43
C TYR A 46 7.33 4.95 13.36
N ALA A 47 7.77 6.08 12.85
CA ALA A 47 8.50 7.07 13.64
C ALA A 47 7.60 7.88 14.59
N GLN A 48 6.35 8.13 14.23
CA GLN A 48 5.53 9.12 14.95
C GLN A 48 4.09 8.69 15.24
N GLU A 49 3.56 7.65 14.58
CA GLU A 49 2.13 7.35 14.62
C GLU A 49 1.83 5.90 15.01
N TYR A 50 2.86 5.07 15.21
CA TYR A 50 2.67 3.64 15.40
C TYR A 50 1.94 3.34 16.71
N ALA A 51 0.79 2.73 16.57
CA ALA A 51 0.02 2.16 17.66
C ALA A 51 -0.88 1.03 17.14
N ASN A 52 -1.41 0.23 18.06
CA ASN A 52 -2.37 -0.80 17.73
C ASN A 52 -3.63 -0.20 17.11
N VAL A 53 -4.05 -0.71 15.96
CA VAL A 53 -5.34 -0.41 15.33
C VAL A 53 -6.44 -1.09 16.13
N HIS A 54 -6.93 -0.40 17.14
CA HIS A 54 -7.99 -0.87 18.02
C HIS A 54 -8.74 0.37 18.54
N ARG A 55 -9.99 0.22 18.90
CA ARG A 55 -10.76 1.29 19.58
C ARG A 55 -10.13 1.60 20.94
N GLY A 56 -8.91 2.11 20.92
CA GLY A 56 -8.12 2.46 22.09
C GLY A 56 -8.55 3.80 22.69
N LEU A 57 -8.21 3.98 23.97
CA LEU A 57 -8.54 5.21 24.71
C LEU A 57 -7.46 6.30 24.52
N HIS A 58 -6.43 6.08 23.70
CA HIS A 58 -5.35 7.03 23.54
C HIS A 58 -5.22 7.54 22.10
N TYR A 59 -4.65 8.73 21.96
CA TYR A 59 -4.55 9.47 20.70
C TYR A 59 -3.97 8.65 19.54
N LEU A 60 -2.83 7.99 19.72
CA LEU A 60 -2.16 7.26 18.63
C LEU A 60 -3.00 6.07 18.12
N SER A 61 -3.69 5.36 19.01
CA SER A 61 -4.56 4.26 18.62
C SER A 61 -5.77 4.75 17.79
N ASN A 62 -6.34 5.90 18.19
CA ASN A 62 -7.43 6.51 17.43
C ASN A 62 -6.96 6.98 16.06
N LEU A 63 -5.80 7.64 15.99
CA LEU A 63 -5.18 8.09 14.73
C LEU A 63 -4.91 6.91 13.78
N ALA A 64 -4.31 5.83 14.28
CA ALA A 64 -4.03 4.64 13.49
C ALA A 64 -5.32 3.98 12.98
N THR A 65 -6.36 3.92 13.81
CA THR A 65 -7.66 3.38 13.44
C THR A 65 -8.35 4.22 12.37
N GLU A 66 -8.36 5.54 12.53
CA GLU A 66 -8.93 6.46 11.56
C GLU A 66 -8.25 6.35 10.19
N LYS A 67 -6.91 6.33 10.17
CA LYS A 67 -6.14 6.14 8.93
C LYS A 67 -6.44 4.79 8.27
N TYR A 68 -6.44 3.71 9.05
CA TYR A 68 -6.73 2.37 8.55
C TYR A 68 -8.13 2.27 7.93
N GLU A 69 -9.15 2.75 8.63
CA GLU A 69 -10.53 2.73 8.12
C GLU A 69 -10.71 3.68 6.93
N GLY A 70 -10.00 4.82 6.91
CA GLY A 70 -10.04 5.78 5.80
C GLY A 70 -9.54 5.17 4.48
N VAL A 71 -8.56 4.28 4.51
CA VAL A 71 -8.01 3.60 3.33
C VAL A 71 -9.08 2.80 2.60
N ARG A 72 -9.98 2.13 3.32
CA ARG A 72 -11.07 1.35 2.70
C ARG A 72 -11.97 2.21 1.82
N GLY A 73 -12.29 3.43 2.28
CA GLY A 73 -13.07 4.38 1.50
C GLY A 73 -12.34 4.90 0.26
N ILE A 74 -11.02 5.08 0.34
CA ILE A 74 -10.18 5.47 -0.81
C ILE A 74 -10.17 4.36 -1.86
N ILE A 75 -9.94 3.12 -1.44
CA ILE A 75 -9.91 1.95 -2.34
C ILE A 75 -11.29 1.71 -2.96
N ALA A 76 -12.37 1.83 -2.19
CA ALA A 76 -13.74 1.69 -2.72
C ALA A 76 -14.00 2.67 -3.87
N ARG A 77 -13.63 3.94 -3.70
CA ARG A 77 -13.76 4.93 -4.79
C ARG A 77 -12.89 4.60 -5.99
N PHE A 78 -11.65 4.16 -5.78
CA PHE A 78 -10.73 3.81 -6.86
C PHE A 78 -11.25 2.61 -7.67
N LEU A 79 -11.82 1.60 -7.01
CA LEU A 79 -12.38 0.40 -7.65
C LEU A 79 -13.83 0.57 -8.11
N ASN A 80 -14.45 1.73 -7.87
CA ASN A 80 -15.87 1.99 -8.13
C ASN A 80 -16.78 0.98 -7.39
N ALA A 81 -16.41 0.60 -6.17
CA ALA A 81 -17.26 -0.22 -5.30
C ALA A 81 -18.40 0.61 -4.71
N ALA A 82 -19.55 0.00 -4.49
CA ALA A 82 -20.74 0.67 -3.98
C ALA A 82 -20.58 1.06 -2.50
N SER A 83 -19.79 0.30 -1.73
CA SER A 83 -19.54 0.53 -0.31
C SER A 83 -18.10 0.21 0.07
N LYS A 84 -17.57 0.89 1.10
CA LYS A 84 -16.30 0.53 1.74
C LYS A 84 -16.33 -0.87 2.38
N ASP A 85 -17.51 -1.40 2.66
CA ASP A 85 -17.69 -2.71 3.27
C ASP A 85 -17.45 -3.87 2.28
N GLU A 86 -17.37 -3.55 0.97
CA GLU A 86 -16.92 -4.48 -0.07
C GLU A 86 -15.39 -4.62 -0.10
N ILE A 87 -14.66 -3.77 0.64
CA ILE A 87 -13.19 -3.78 0.67
C ILE A 87 -12.71 -4.60 1.87
N ILE A 88 -12.08 -5.73 1.58
CA ILE A 88 -11.48 -6.60 2.59
C ILE A 88 -9.96 -6.53 2.46
N MET A 89 -9.28 -6.15 3.55
CA MET A 89 -7.83 -6.17 3.64
C MET A 89 -7.36 -7.57 4.02
N ASN A 90 -6.37 -8.09 3.30
CA ASN A 90 -5.79 -9.40 3.56
C ASN A 90 -4.27 -9.38 3.35
N SER A 91 -3.60 -10.48 3.70
CA SER A 91 -2.13 -10.61 3.63
C SER A 91 -1.63 -11.05 2.22
N GLY A 92 -2.51 -11.12 1.23
CA GLY A 92 -2.16 -11.48 -0.15
C GLY A 92 -3.17 -12.39 -0.82
N THR A 93 -2.91 -12.72 -2.08
CA THR A 93 -3.83 -13.46 -2.95
C THR A 93 -4.21 -14.84 -2.40
N THR A 94 -3.28 -15.55 -1.78
CA THR A 94 -3.56 -16.88 -1.20
C THR A 94 -4.63 -16.79 -0.12
N GLU A 95 -4.50 -15.83 0.80
CA GLU A 95 -5.53 -15.60 1.83
C GLU A 95 -6.86 -15.20 1.19
N GLY A 96 -6.85 -14.24 0.25
CA GLY A 96 -8.05 -13.78 -0.44
C GLY A 96 -8.82 -14.90 -1.14
N ILE A 97 -8.12 -15.78 -1.87
CA ILE A 97 -8.73 -16.95 -2.54
C ILE A 97 -9.31 -17.91 -1.51
N ASN A 98 -8.59 -18.21 -0.43
CA ASN A 98 -9.10 -19.10 0.62
C ASN A 98 -10.32 -18.52 1.33
N MET A 99 -10.35 -17.20 1.58
CA MET A 99 -11.53 -16.54 2.16
C MET A 99 -12.77 -16.74 1.28
N VAL A 100 -12.62 -16.59 -0.04
CA VAL A 100 -13.73 -16.85 -0.99
C VAL A 100 -14.11 -18.32 -0.98
N ALA A 101 -13.15 -19.24 -1.03
CA ALA A 101 -13.39 -20.67 -1.06
C ALA A 101 -14.13 -21.17 0.19
N TYR A 102 -13.77 -20.67 1.37
CA TYR A 102 -14.43 -21.08 2.62
C TYR A 102 -15.71 -20.32 2.94
N GLY A 103 -15.86 -19.10 2.43
CA GLY A 103 -17.02 -18.26 2.75
C GLY A 103 -18.13 -18.31 1.71
N TRP A 104 -17.86 -18.78 0.51
CA TRP A 104 -18.81 -18.83 -0.61
C TRP A 104 -19.19 -20.27 -1.02
N ALA A 105 -18.51 -21.29 -0.54
CA ALA A 105 -18.74 -22.68 -0.88
C ALA A 105 -19.92 -23.30 -0.11
#